data_72251741a86e2d5c4f2bf2a88dcaf761
#
_entry.id   72251741a86e2d5c4f2bf2a88dcaf761
#
_cell.length_a   1.000
_cell.length_b   1.000
_cell.length_c   1.000
_cell.angle_alpha   90.00
_cell.angle_beta   90.00
_cell.angle_gamma   90.00
#
_symmetry.space_group_name_H-M   'P 1'
#
loop_
_entity.id
_entity.type
_entity.pdbx_description
1 polymer ?
#
loop_
_entity_poly.entity_id
_entity_poly.type
_entity_poly.pdbx_seq_one_letter_code
_entity_poly.pdbx_strand_id
1 'polypeptide(L)'
;MDQHYRLNRPPRWFTTAISAPPAALALGFVIVPLAMLIAQAISVEALTTTLSDSRTWEVLGFTTLQALISTIATVALGLLPGLVIARSDFRGRQLILSLFAAVFVMPTVVMAAGVRALLPGEPTGLVPIVLAHTLFNL
;
A
#
# COMPACT_ATOMS: atom_id res chain seq x y z
N MET A 1 -44.21 11.05 -17.04
CA MET A 1 -44.27 10.71 -15.59
C MET A 1 -42.86 10.63 -15.01
N ASP A 2 -41.98 11.65 -15.31
CA ASP A 2 -40.53 11.61 -14.98
C ASP A 2 -40.00 12.99 -14.58
N GLN A 3 -40.58 13.61 -13.55
CA GLN A 3 -40.11 14.90 -13.04
C GLN A 3 -39.75 14.96 -11.56
N HIS A 4 -39.66 13.84 -10.85
CA HIS A 4 -39.49 13.86 -9.39
C HIS A 4 -38.11 13.47 -8.85
N TYR A 5 -37.08 13.27 -9.70
CA TYR A 5 -35.73 12.95 -9.24
C TYR A 5 -34.68 14.04 -9.56
N ARG A 6 -35.06 15.31 -9.46
CA ARG A 6 -34.04 16.33 -9.21
C ARG A 6 -33.67 16.25 -7.73
N LEU A 7 -32.79 15.33 -7.40
CA LEU A 7 -32.13 15.32 -6.12
C LEU A 7 -31.63 16.73 -5.83
N ASN A 8 -32.14 17.33 -4.77
CA ASN A 8 -31.77 18.65 -4.28
C ASN A 8 -30.31 18.56 -3.85
N ARG A 9 -29.37 18.72 -4.80
CA ARG A 9 -27.94 18.69 -4.49
C ARG A 9 -27.66 19.82 -3.53
N PRO A 10 -27.13 19.56 -2.35
CA PRO A 10 -26.80 20.62 -1.42
C PRO A 10 -25.86 21.63 -2.10
N PRO A 11 -25.98 22.91 -1.80
CA PRO A 11 -25.11 23.92 -2.37
C PRO A 11 -23.63 23.60 -2.07
N ARG A 12 -22.76 23.91 -3.00
CA ARG A 12 -21.32 23.57 -2.91
C ARG A 12 -20.66 24.03 -1.61
N TRP A 13 -21.08 25.18 -1.08
CA TRP A 13 -20.56 25.68 0.21
C TRP A 13 -20.90 24.78 1.39
N PHE A 14 -22.06 24.11 1.37
CA PHE A 14 -22.49 23.20 2.43
C PHE A 14 -21.64 21.90 2.41
N THR A 15 -21.37 21.37 1.23
CA THR A 15 -20.49 20.18 1.10
C THR A 15 -19.06 20.51 1.50
N THR A 16 -18.52 21.67 1.12
CA THR A 16 -17.18 22.10 1.51
C THR A 16 -17.08 22.39 3.01
N ALA A 17 -18.10 23.03 3.62
CA ALA A 17 -18.11 23.31 5.05
C ALA A 17 -18.12 22.05 5.92
N ILE A 18 -18.78 20.98 5.47
CA ILE A 18 -18.82 19.70 6.20
C ILE A 18 -17.56 18.87 5.96
N SER A 19 -17.00 18.89 4.74
CA SER A 19 -15.83 18.07 4.40
C SER A 19 -14.49 18.71 4.77
N ALA A 20 -14.43 20.04 4.90
CA ALA A 20 -13.19 20.74 5.19
C ALA A 20 -12.58 20.39 6.58
N PRO A 21 -13.34 20.32 7.70
CA PRO A 21 -12.76 19.97 8.99
C PRO A 21 -12.15 18.56 9.03
N PRO A 22 -12.84 17.49 8.60
CA PRO A 22 -12.24 16.16 8.60
C PRO A 22 -11.08 16.03 7.61
N ALA A 23 -11.13 16.71 6.47
CA ALA A 23 -10.03 16.75 5.52
C ALA A 23 -8.81 17.49 6.11
N ALA A 24 -9.01 18.63 6.78
CA ALA A 24 -7.93 19.35 7.44
C ALA A 24 -7.31 18.53 8.58
N LEU A 25 -8.12 17.82 9.38
CA LEU A 25 -7.62 16.93 10.42
C LEU A 25 -6.80 15.77 9.83
N ALA A 26 -7.30 15.13 8.76
CA ALA A 26 -6.57 14.04 8.10
C ALA A 26 -5.24 14.52 7.49
N LEU A 27 -5.25 15.68 6.83
CA LEU A 27 -4.04 16.30 6.30
C LEU A 27 -3.07 16.70 7.41
N GLY A 28 -3.57 17.31 8.49
CA GLY A 28 -2.75 17.66 9.64
C GLY A 28 -2.10 16.46 10.31
N PHE A 29 -2.85 15.35 10.43
CA PHE A 29 -2.34 14.11 10.98
C PHE A 29 -1.20 13.48 10.15
N VAL A 30 -1.17 13.73 8.85
CA VAL A 30 -0.09 13.28 7.96
C VAL A 30 1.03 14.31 7.86
N ILE A 31 0.69 15.59 7.64
CA ILE A 31 1.67 16.63 7.35
C ILE A 31 2.49 16.99 8.60
N VAL A 32 1.85 17.07 9.78
CA VAL A 32 2.57 17.51 11.00
C VAL A 32 3.67 16.52 11.41
N PRO A 33 3.44 15.19 11.53
CA PRO A 33 4.50 14.25 11.84
C PRO A 33 5.60 14.23 10.77
N LEU A 34 5.21 14.31 9.49
CA LEU A 34 6.16 14.35 8.39
C LEU A 34 7.03 15.62 8.44
N ALA A 35 6.44 16.78 8.67
CA ALA A 35 7.18 18.04 8.83
C ALA A 35 8.11 18.00 10.05
N MET A 36 7.68 17.42 11.17
CA MET A 36 8.52 17.22 12.36
C MET A 36 9.70 16.30 12.07
N LEU A 37 9.48 15.18 11.37
CA LEU A 37 10.55 14.26 10.97
C LEU A 37 11.55 14.95 10.05
N ILE A 38 11.06 15.69 9.05
CA ILE A 38 11.89 16.44 8.13
C ILE A 38 12.71 17.51 8.88
N ALA A 39 12.07 18.27 9.77
CA ALA A 39 12.75 19.31 10.54
C ALA A 39 13.85 18.74 11.47
N GLN A 40 13.67 17.55 12.01
CA GLN A 40 14.66 16.88 12.83
C GLN A 40 15.78 16.21 12.00
N ALA A 41 15.44 15.70 10.80
CA ALA A 41 16.39 15.01 9.92
C ALA A 41 17.30 15.98 9.13
N ILE A 42 16.85 17.19 8.85
CA ILE A 42 17.62 18.17 8.08
C ILE A 42 18.59 18.95 9.01
N SER A 43 19.57 18.25 9.55
CA SER A 43 20.83 18.86 9.90
C SER A 43 21.87 18.44 8.85
N VAL A 44 22.68 19.36 8.36
CA VAL A 44 23.75 19.06 7.40
C VAL A 44 24.66 17.95 7.95
N GLU A 45 24.89 17.97 9.25
CA GLU A 45 25.70 16.98 9.96
C GLU A 45 25.04 15.57 9.95
N ALA A 46 23.73 15.46 10.20
CA ALA A 46 23.02 14.19 10.13
C ALA A 46 22.99 13.61 8.69
N LEU A 47 22.82 14.48 7.69
CA LEU A 47 22.84 14.08 6.28
C LEU A 47 24.25 13.58 5.87
N THR A 48 25.30 14.31 6.21
CA THR A 48 26.67 13.91 5.84
C THR A 48 27.06 12.61 6.55
N THR A 49 26.73 12.45 7.82
CA THR A 49 26.99 11.23 8.57
C THR A 49 26.25 10.03 7.98
N THR A 50 24.96 10.20 7.68
CA THR A 50 24.13 9.14 7.10
C THR A 50 24.60 8.74 5.70
N LEU A 51 24.93 9.71 4.85
CA LEU A 51 25.40 9.44 3.49
C LEU A 51 26.82 8.88 3.42
N SER A 52 27.63 9.13 4.45
CA SER A 52 28.99 8.57 4.58
C SER A 52 29.00 7.16 5.15
N ASP A 53 27.89 6.70 5.76
CA ASP A 53 27.80 5.37 6.33
C ASP A 53 27.54 4.32 5.22
N SER A 54 28.48 3.38 5.06
CA SER A 54 28.36 2.27 4.12
C SER A 54 27.11 1.41 4.36
N ARG A 55 26.68 1.30 5.62
CA ARG A 55 25.47 0.55 6.00
C ARG A 55 24.20 1.17 5.41
N THR A 56 24.16 2.49 5.28
CA THR A 56 23.05 3.19 4.63
C THR A 56 22.87 2.73 3.18
N TRP A 57 23.97 2.64 2.44
CA TRP A 57 23.95 2.21 1.03
C TRP A 57 23.62 0.73 0.88
N GLU A 58 24.08 -0.10 1.81
CA GLU A 58 23.74 -1.52 1.84
C GLU A 58 22.22 -1.71 2.06
N VAL A 59 21.63 -1.02 3.04
CA VAL A 59 20.19 -1.05 3.32
C VAL A 59 19.38 -0.50 2.15
N LEU A 60 19.80 0.61 1.55
CA LEU A 60 19.14 1.18 0.37
C LEU A 60 19.20 0.23 -0.82
N GLY A 61 20.36 -0.38 -1.06
CA GLY A 61 20.54 -1.37 -2.13
C GLY A 61 19.64 -2.58 -1.93
N PHE A 62 19.62 -3.14 -0.73
CA PHE A 62 18.73 -4.26 -0.38
C PHE A 62 17.25 -3.91 -0.56
N THR A 63 16.83 -2.76 -0.03
CA THR A 63 15.44 -2.31 -0.13
C THR A 63 15.01 -2.06 -1.58
N THR A 64 15.87 -1.45 -2.37
CA THR A 64 15.60 -1.20 -3.79
C THR A 64 15.51 -2.51 -4.58
N LEU A 65 16.43 -3.43 -4.34
CA LEU A 65 16.42 -4.75 -4.99
C LEU A 65 15.16 -5.53 -4.63
N GLN A 66 14.79 -5.57 -3.35
CA GLN A 66 13.60 -6.22 -2.86
C GLN A 66 12.33 -5.61 -3.46
N ALA A 67 12.23 -4.29 -3.50
CA ALA A 67 11.09 -3.60 -4.10
C ALA A 67 10.95 -3.90 -5.60
N LEU A 68 12.06 -3.90 -6.33
CA LEU A 68 12.09 -4.21 -7.77
C LEU A 68 11.63 -5.64 -8.04
N ILE A 69 12.18 -6.61 -7.32
CA ILE A 69 11.81 -8.03 -7.49
C ILE A 69 10.33 -8.25 -7.13
N SER A 70 9.85 -7.67 -6.02
CA SER A 70 8.44 -7.76 -5.61
C SER A 70 7.51 -7.15 -6.65
N THR A 71 7.87 -6.01 -7.21
CA THR A 71 7.08 -5.34 -8.26
C THR A 71 7.00 -6.20 -9.52
N ILE A 72 8.13 -6.71 -10.00
CA ILE A 72 8.15 -7.59 -11.17
C ILE A 72 7.31 -8.85 -10.93
N ALA A 73 7.47 -9.48 -9.77
CA ALA A 73 6.70 -10.67 -9.43
C ALA A 73 5.19 -10.39 -9.35
N THR A 74 4.79 -9.28 -8.69
CA THR A 74 3.38 -8.87 -8.60
C THR A 74 2.79 -8.60 -9.98
N VAL A 75 3.49 -7.85 -10.82
CA VAL A 75 3.01 -7.55 -12.19
C VAL A 75 2.92 -8.83 -13.03
N ALA A 76 3.94 -9.68 -12.99
CA ALA A 76 3.95 -10.92 -13.75
C ALA A 76 2.83 -11.89 -13.34
N LEU A 77 2.56 -12.00 -12.04
CA LEU A 77 1.55 -12.91 -11.51
C LEU A 77 0.13 -12.31 -11.51
N GLY A 78 0.01 -10.99 -11.33
CA GLY A 78 -1.28 -10.31 -11.19
C GLY A 78 -1.88 -9.82 -12.51
N LEU A 79 -1.05 -9.46 -13.49
CA LEU A 79 -1.54 -8.85 -14.73
C LEU A 79 -2.46 -9.77 -15.53
N LEU A 80 -2.06 -11.00 -15.75
CA LEU A 80 -2.84 -11.97 -16.53
C LEU A 80 -4.16 -12.33 -15.84
N PRO A 81 -4.18 -12.78 -14.57
CA PRO A 81 -5.44 -13.03 -13.86
C PRO A 81 -6.31 -11.77 -13.77
N GLY A 82 -5.72 -10.62 -13.50
CA GLY A 82 -6.43 -9.34 -13.44
C GLY A 82 -7.14 -9.00 -14.75
N LEU A 83 -6.48 -9.18 -15.90
CA LEU A 83 -7.07 -8.97 -17.22
C LEU A 83 -8.22 -9.96 -17.50
N VAL A 84 -8.05 -11.23 -17.14
CA VAL A 84 -9.09 -12.25 -17.30
C VAL A 84 -10.31 -11.90 -16.46
N ILE A 85 -10.11 -11.56 -15.18
CA ILE A 85 -11.21 -11.18 -14.27
C ILE A 85 -11.91 -9.91 -14.74
N ALA A 86 -11.15 -8.94 -15.28
CA ALA A 86 -11.71 -7.66 -15.75
C ALA A 86 -12.54 -7.82 -17.04
N ARG A 87 -12.17 -8.76 -17.92
CA ARG A 87 -12.74 -8.89 -19.27
C ARG A 87 -13.69 -10.07 -19.44
N SER A 88 -13.81 -10.96 -18.47
CA SER A 88 -14.58 -12.18 -18.57
C SER A 88 -15.63 -12.27 -17.47
N ASP A 89 -16.83 -12.70 -17.86
CA ASP A 89 -17.90 -13.09 -16.93
C ASP A 89 -17.91 -14.61 -16.83
N PHE A 90 -17.58 -15.13 -15.65
CA PHE A 90 -17.55 -16.56 -15.38
C PHE A 90 -18.12 -16.87 -14.00
N ARG A 91 -18.58 -18.11 -13.82
CA ARG A 91 -19.07 -18.58 -12.52
C ARG A 91 -17.93 -18.59 -11.51
N GLY A 92 -18.11 -17.93 -10.36
CA GLY A 92 -17.07 -17.80 -9.32
C GLY A 92 -16.24 -16.52 -9.38
N ARG A 93 -16.42 -15.64 -10.40
CA ARG A 93 -15.75 -14.35 -10.49
C ARG A 93 -15.88 -13.53 -9.19
N GLN A 94 -17.09 -13.47 -8.64
CA GLN A 94 -17.34 -12.73 -7.41
C GLN A 94 -16.63 -13.34 -6.19
N LEU A 95 -16.52 -14.65 -6.12
CA LEU A 95 -15.78 -15.34 -5.06
C LEU A 95 -14.27 -14.98 -5.13
N ILE A 96 -13.70 -14.99 -6.33
CA ILE A 96 -12.31 -14.64 -6.54
C ILE A 96 -12.06 -13.17 -6.17
N LEU A 97 -12.92 -12.24 -6.60
CA LEU A 97 -12.82 -10.83 -6.22
C LEU A 97 -12.93 -10.63 -4.70
N SER A 98 -13.82 -11.36 -4.03
CA SER A 98 -13.95 -11.31 -2.57
C SER A 98 -12.70 -11.86 -1.86
N LEU A 99 -12.08 -12.88 -2.42
CA LEU A 99 -10.84 -13.45 -1.88
C LEU A 99 -9.68 -12.45 -1.98
N PHE A 100 -9.51 -11.79 -3.13
CA PHE A 100 -8.52 -10.73 -3.28
C PHE A 100 -8.79 -9.55 -2.34
N ALA A 101 -10.06 -9.12 -2.23
CA ALA A 101 -10.44 -8.07 -1.29
C ALA A 101 -10.14 -8.45 0.17
N ALA A 102 -10.29 -9.72 0.56
CA ALA A 102 -9.98 -10.20 1.89
C ALA A 102 -8.48 -10.07 2.23
N VAL A 103 -7.59 -10.26 1.25
CA VAL A 103 -6.15 -10.08 1.44
C VAL A 103 -5.82 -8.63 1.78
N PHE A 104 -6.49 -7.66 1.15
CA PHE A 104 -6.31 -6.22 1.45
C PHE A 104 -6.76 -5.83 2.87
N VAL A 105 -7.76 -6.52 3.40
CA VAL A 105 -8.28 -6.26 4.75
C VAL A 105 -7.45 -6.97 5.82
N MET A 106 -6.64 -7.93 5.41
CA MET A 106 -5.86 -8.74 6.34
C MET A 106 -4.72 -7.89 6.96
N PRO A 107 -4.57 -7.89 8.30
CA PRO A 107 -3.46 -7.20 8.95
C PRO A 107 -2.11 -7.75 8.47
N THR A 108 -1.14 -6.87 8.22
CA THR A 108 0.20 -7.24 7.75
C THR A 108 0.89 -8.27 8.64
N VAL A 109 0.62 -8.23 9.95
CA VAL A 109 1.14 -9.22 10.92
C VAL A 109 0.61 -10.62 10.63
N VAL A 110 -0.67 -10.75 10.26
CA VAL A 110 -1.27 -12.05 9.91
C VAL A 110 -0.67 -12.58 8.61
N MET A 111 -0.46 -11.71 7.62
CA MET A 111 0.21 -12.08 6.37
C MET A 111 1.65 -12.54 6.63
N ALA A 112 2.41 -11.82 7.44
CA ALA A 112 3.78 -12.20 7.80
C ALA A 112 3.82 -13.55 8.53
N ALA A 113 2.87 -13.79 9.46
CA ALA A 113 2.74 -15.07 10.15
C ALA A 113 2.38 -16.20 9.18
N GLY A 114 1.49 -15.96 8.23
CA GLY A 114 1.12 -16.91 7.18
C GLY A 114 2.30 -17.28 6.29
N VAL A 115 3.05 -16.30 5.81
CA VAL A 115 4.27 -16.54 5.00
C VAL A 115 5.31 -17.33 5.80
N ARG A 116 5.50 -16.98 7.07
CA ARG A 116 6.40 -17.72 7.97
C ARG A 116 5.96 -19.19 8.15
N ALA A 117 4.65 -19.43 8.26
CA ALA A 117 4.12 -20.79 8.41
C ALA A 117 4.26 -21.65 7.14
N LEU A 118 4.29 -21.02 5.97
CA LEU A 118 4.45 -21.69 4.68
C LEU A 118 5.91 -22.05 4.35
N LEU A 119 6.86 -21.34 4.94
CA LEU A 119 8.29 -21.55 4.69
C LEU A 119 8.91 -22.45 5.76
N PRO A 120 9.66 -23.49 5.39
CA PRO A 120 10.33 -24.37 6.36
C PRO A 120 11.49 -23.65 7.06
N GLY A 121 11.68 -23.92 8.32
CA GLY A 121 12.78 -23.37 9.13
C GLY A 121 12.51 -21.95 9.64
N GLU A 122 13.59 -21.18 9.81
CA GLU A 122 13.51 -19.75 10.15
C GLU A 122 13.79 -18.91 8.89
N PRO A 123 12.75 -18.54 8.12
CA PRO A 123 12.94 -17.81 6.88
C PRO A 123 13.44 -16.39 7.17
N THR A 124 14.65 -16.11 6.74
CA THR A 124 15.29 -14.80 6.84
C THR A 124 15.72 -14.31 5.45
N GLY A 125 15.93 -13.00 5.31
CA GLY A 125 16.43 -12.39 4.09
C GLY A 125 15.36 -12.04 3.06
N LEU A 126 15.73 -12.06 1.78
CA LEU A 126 14.95 -11.51 0.68
C LEU A 126 13.67 -12.30 0.37
N VAL A 127 13.74 -13.63 0.41
CA VAL A 127 12.63 -14.51 -0.04
C VAL A 127 11.32 -14.29 0.73
N PRO A 128 11.29 -14.36 2.07
CA PRO A 128 10.04 -14.15 2.80
C PRO A 128 9.46 -12.75 2.60
N ILE A 129 10.31 -11.73 2.47
CA ILE A 129 9.89 -10.36 2.25
C ILE A 129 9.26 -10.20 0.87
N VAL A 130 9.92 -10.68 -0.18
CA VAL A 130 9.40 -10.65 -1.56
C VAL A 130 8.09 -11.43 -1.65
N LEU A 131 8.00 -12.61 -1.03
CA LEU A 131 6.79 -13.42 -1.05
C LEU A 131 5.62 -12.69 -0.36
N ALA A 132 5.87 -12.12 0.83
CA ALA A 132 4.85 -11.35 1.55
C ALA A 132 4.37 -10.14 0.75
N HIS A 133 5.29 -9.35 0.19
CA HIS A 133 4.95 -8.19 -0.63
C HIS A 133 4.22 -8.57 -1.91
N THR A 134 4.64 -9.64 -2.58
CA THR A 134 3.96 -10.11 -3.80
C THR A 134 2.53 -10.55 -3.50
N LEU A 135 2.33 -11.36 -2.44
CA LEU A 135 1.00 -11.83 -2.04
C LEU A 135 0.08 -10.70 -1.60
N PHE A 136 0.63 -9.67 -0.92
CA PHE A 136 -0.15 -8.54 -0.45
C PHE A 136 -0.57 -7.59 -1.57
N ASN A 137 0.22 -7.49 -2.64
CA ASN A 137 -0.02 -6.56 -3.75
C ASN A 137 -0.62 -7.24 -5.00
N LEU A 138 -0.91 -8.53 -4.96
CA LEU A 138 -1.51 -9.29 -6.06
C LEU A 138 -3.00 -9.00 -6.18
#